data_cd3da511c096c0ec65ab6563725b3b83
#
_entry.id   cd3da511c096c0ec65ab6563725b3b83
#
_cell.length_a   1.000
_cell.length_b   1.000
_cell.length_c   1.000
_cell.angle_alpha   90.00
_cell.angle_beta   90.00
_cell.angle_gamma   90.00
#
_symmetry.space_group_name_H-M   'P 1'
#
loop_
_entity.id
_entity.type
_entity.pdbx_description
1 polymer ?
#
loop_
_entity_poly.entity_id
_entity_poly.type
_entity_poly.pdbx_seq_one_letter_code
_entity_poly.pdbx_strand_id
1 'polypeptide(L)'
;MTHSRENKTTRWRWQQFVLSLSVAMWTFVDSPSALLAQETTKYPTLPTGSGINQDLWKTWHSKKAEGSASYNIARVYHDDFVSNNKQRSAKNAFKYYDSSANTGYARAQANLGYCHDIGLGTEKNLAKAKRWYGEAAKQGNLVGQLNYAQKLLNEGIGAKNRDSILKARSWFEKALVQNARLKEAAYGIGLSYVKIPGAKEEDLGTARNWLLKAENHPKALFALGYLDEQQRRYGTAIELYKQAKAHGSLAAAYNLGRCREIGRGTVENKQEAMDEYMFAANRGHAESQFAIGLLEYNQGNKTSDYIEAVKWWRLAEKNGSSQAGEALSKIKQSRLLTKEEIAIGESDASRLEETIRSNLKPHKSAILAYNQEQAFVSNKDAEHISSGFFITNDGWILTSEDQFQIDPNTKKLAIGYSVMVVTQAGSFPVTSEIVIDSQHHFAVFKIDGNFASLPLAPDHPEADVSPGKLMDAVTVDYTSNGSFTTPTLQGQPEPIKDQDQTNYFTLLTGELDKETYSNFLSYNALGQATGLALNKDQTSNEKLKFLKSSIILGFLKNKVGNDLFQNTPTKNDLTKEDLKNRVNQASATVLIYKE
;
A
#
# COMPACT_ATOMS: atom_id res chain seq x y z
N MET A 1 41.57 -27.59 63.55
CA MET A 1 40.77 -26.54 64.22
C MET A 1 40.82 -25.26 63.37
N THR A 2 40.01 -25.16 62.34
CA THR A 2 39.79 -23.95 61.54
C THR A 2 38.48 -24.11 60.75
N HIS A 3 37.36 -23.91 61.45
CA HIS A 3 36.06 -23.72 60.81
C HIS A 3 35.22 -22.92 61.79
N SER A 4 35.05 -21.62 61.57
CA SER A 4 33.89 -20.83 62.01
C SER A 4 34.16 -19.30 62.04
N ARG A 5 34.53 -18.69 60.94
CA ARG A 5 34.54 -17.21 60.89
C ARG A 5 33.94 -16.57 59.63
N GLU A 6 33.42 -17.35 58.67
CA GLU A 6 32.91 -16.78 57.40
C GLU A 6 31.38 -16.57 57.33
N ASN A 7 30.60 -16.96 58.34
CA ASN A 7 29.13 -16.96 58.24
C ASN A 7 28.42 -15.77 58.92
N LYS A 8 29.14 -14.78 59.48
CA LYS A 8 28.50 -13.61 60.10
C LYS A 8 28.48 -12.35 59.24
N THR A 9 29.39 -12.22 58.29
CA THR A 9 29.47 -11.01 57.43
C THR A 9 28.51 -11.07 56.22
N THR A 10 28.19 -12.26 55.73
CA THR A 10 27.23 -12.44 54.62
C THR A 10 25.79 -12.24 55.06
N ARG A 11 25.45 -12.61 56.30
CA ARG A 11 24.07 -12.44 56.81
C ARG A 11 23.73 -10.98 57.12
N TRP A 12 24.73 -10.13 57.46
CA TRP A 12 24.54 -8.69 57.71
C TRP A 12 24.40 -7.91 56.39
N ARG A 13 25.00 -8.30 55.30
CA ARG A 13 24.85 -7.69 53.99
C ARG A 13 23.49 -7.98 53.37
N TRP A 14 22.91 -9.16 53.62
CA TRP A 14 21.55 -9.48 53.16
C TRP A 14 20.46 -8.74 53.93
N GLN A 15 20.63 -8.52 55.22
CA GLN A 15 19.66 -7.75 56.01
C GLN A 15 19.68 -6.24 55.69
N GLN A 16 20.81 -5.68 55.35
CA GLN A 16 20.88 -4.29 54.84
C GLN A 16 20.34 -4.14 53.41
N PHE A 17 20.50 -5.16 52.58
CA PHE A 17 19.95 -5.14 51.22
C PHE A 17 18.43 -5.28 51.19
N VAL A 18 17.84 -6.06 52.08
CA VAL A 18 16.39 -6.20 52.21
C VAL A 18 15.75 -4.96 52.87
N LEU A 19 16.45 -4.31 53.81
CA LEU A 19 15.97 -3.04 54.43
C LEU A 19 16.09 -1.84 53.48
N SER A 20 17.07 -1.81 52.58
CA SER A 20 17.18 -0.77 51.54
C SER A 20 16.14 -0.93 50.43
N LEU A 21 15.70 -2.15 50.10
CA LEU A 21 14.60 -2.41 49.17
C LEU A 21 13.22 -2.11 49.77
N SER A 22 13.02 -2.29 51.06
CA SER A 22 11.74 -1.98 51.74
C SER A 22 11.54 -0.47 51.97
N VAL A 23 12.61 0.31 52.15
CA VAL A 23 12.53 1.79 52.28
C VAL A 23 12.38 2.44 50.88
N ALA A 24 12.95 1.88 49.82
CA ALA A 24 12.75 2.35 48.46
C ALA A 24 11.35 2.06 47.88
N MET A 25 10.62 1.07 48.45
CA MET A 25 9.24 0.76 48.04
C MET A 25 8.17 1.64 48.71
N TRP A 26 8.51 2.33 49.83
CA TRP A 26 7.54 3.15 50.55
C TRP A 26 7.62 4.65 50.24
N THR A 27 8.62 5.11 49.50
CA THR A 27 8.75 6.53 49.10
C THR A 27 8.25 6.82 47.70
N PHE A 28 7.67 5.83 46.97
CA PHE A 28 7.14 6.00 45.60
C PHE A 28 5.61 6.03 45.52
N VAL A 29 4.87 6.04 46.65
CA VAL A 29 3.40 5.92 46.63
C VAL A 29 2.66 7.25 46.68
N ASP A 30 3.32 8.38 46.96
CA ASP A 30 2.64 9.67 47.12
C ASP A 30 3.12 10.81 46.22
N SER A 31 3.56 10.52 44.98
CA SER A 31 3.74 11.59 43.99
C SER A 31 2.61 11.56 42.93
N PRO A 32 2.01 12.72 42.58
CA PRO A 32 0.98 12.78 41.55
C PRO A 32 1.39 12.19 40.21
N SER A 33 2.71 12.07 39.97
CA SER A 33 3.29 11.42 38.80
C SER A 33 3.14 9.90 38.78
N ALA A 34 2.98 9.23 39.93
CA ALA A 34 2.75 7.80 40.02
C ALA A 34 1.29 7.42 39.71
N LEU A 35 0.33 8.29 40.01
CA LEU A 35 -1.08 8.12 39.62
C LEU A 35 -1.27 8.34 38.09
N LEU A 36 -0.56 9.28 37.48
CA LEU A 36 -0.55 9.47 36.02
C LEU A 36 0.09 8.29 35.29
N ALA A 37 1.08 7.60 35.88
CA ALA A 37 1.71 6.42 35.31
C ALA A 37 0.81 5.17 35.35
N GLN A 38 -0.13 5.07 36.29
CA GLN A 38 -1.08 3.95 36.37
C GLN A 38 -2.25 4.05 35.39
N GLU A 39 -2.64 5.25 34.95
CA GLU A 39 -3.65 5.41 33.91
C GLU A 39 -3.14 5.09 32.50
N THR A 40 -1.82 5.09 32.28
CA THR A 40 -1.21 4.82 30.95
C THR A 40 -1.13 3.35 30.57
N THR A 41 -1.47 2.40 31.45
CA THR A 41 -1.29 0.95 31.19
C THR A 41 -2.48 0.27 30.53
N LYS A 42 -3.59 0.96 30.28
CA LYS A 42 -4.78 0.36 29.65
C LYS A 42 -4.56 0.01 28.17
N TYR A 43 -3.64 0.69 27.52
CA TYR A 43 -3.33 0.50 26.11
C TYR A 43 -1.83 0.23 25.89
N PRO A 44 -1.46 -0.57 24.89
CA PRO A 44 -0.06 -0.80 24.54
C PRO A 44 0.66 0.51 24.21
N THR A 45 1.95 0.58 24.53
CA THR A 45 2.78 1.74 24.19
C THR A 45 2.83 1.94 22.67
N LEU A 46 2.56 3.16 22.22
CA LEU A 46 2.66 3.54 20.83
C LEU A 46 4.12 3.41 20.34
N PRO A 47 4.39 2.76 19.22
CA PRO A 47 5.72 2.70 18.64
C PRO A 47 6.31 4.08 18.37
N THR A 48 7.57 4.28 18.75
CA THR A 48 8.30 5.54 18.59
C THR A 48 8.48 5.87 17.11
N GLY A 49 8.22 7.11 16.73
CA GLY A 49 8.37 7.55 15.35
C GLY A 49 7.21 7.17 14.42
N SER A 50 6.09 6.69 14.97
CA SER A 50 4.91 6.29 14.17
C SER A 50 4.17 7.46 13.50
N GLY A 51 4.42 8.70 13.92
CA GLY A 51 3.69 9.87 13.44
C GLY A 51 2.23 9.98 13.94
N ILE A 52 1.78 9.02 14.76
CA ILE A 52 0.40 8.93 15.27
C ILE A 52 0.33 9.56 16.65
N ASN A 53 -0.74 10.31 16.95
CA ASN A 53 -0.91 10.84 18.29
C ASN A 53 -1.46 9.76 19.26
N GLN A 54 -1.25 10.01 20.56
CA GLN A 54 -1.60 9.04 21.60
C GLN A 54 -3.11 8.85 21.73
N ASP A 55 -3.93 9.87 21.47
CA ASP A 55 -5.38 9.78 21.62
C ASP A 55 -6.02 9.00 20.48
N LEU A 56 -5.52 9.17 19.25
CA LEU A 56 -5.92 8.34 18.12
C LEU A 56 -5.55 6.87 18.34
N TRP A 57 -4.36 6.61 18.90
CA TRP A 57 -3.92 5.27 19.28
C TRP A 57 -4.84 4.62 20.33
N LYS A 58 -5.23 5.37 21.38
CA LYS A 58 -6.20 4.91 22.38
C LYS A 58 -7.58 4.64 21.75
N THR A 59 -8.03 5.53 20.86
CA THR A 59 -9.31 5.40 20.14
C THR A 59 -9.35 4.12 19.32
N TRP A 60 -8.32 3.82 18.53
CA TRP A 60 -8.27 2.56 17.78
C TRP A 60 -8.25 1.33 18.67
N HIS A 61 -7.53 1.37 19.80
CA HIS A 61 -7.51 0.25 20.74
C HIS A 61 -8.84 0.05 21.47
N SER A 62 -9.60 1.12 21.74
CA SER A 62 -10.95 1.00 22.29
C SER A 62 -11.92 0.37 21.28
N LYS A 63 -11.72 0.62 19.98
CA LYS A 63 -12.52 0.13 18.87
C LYS A 63 -11.89 -1.07 18.12
N LYS A 64 -10.95 -1.77 18.73
CA LYS A 64 -10.19 -2.87 18.07
C LYS A 64 -11.03 -4.04 17.55
N ALA A 65 -12.29 -4.16 17.94
CA ALA A 65 -13.23 -5.11 17.37
C ALA A 65 -13.69 -4.68 15.95
N GLU A 66 -13.59 -3.40 15.61
CA GLU A 66 -13.87 -2.89 14.28
C GLU A 66 -12.70 -3.22 13.34
N GLY A 67 -13.00 -3.72 12.13
CA GLY A 67 -12.00 -4.14 11.15
C GLY A 67 -11.02 -3.03 10.77
N SER A 68 -11.51 -1.81 10.54
CA SER A 68 -10.70 -0.65 10.19
C SER A 68 -9.75 -0.23 11.32
N ALA A 69 -10.22 -0.19 12.57
CA ALA A 69 -9.39 0.17 13.72
C ALA A 69 -8.27 -0.85 13.95
N SER A 70 -8.58 -2.15 13.94
CA SER A 70 -7.56 -3.21 14.01
C SER A 70 -6.56 -3.13 12.87
N TYR A 71 -7.00 -2.85 11.65
CA TYR A 71 -6.13 -2.66 10.49
C TYR A 71 -5.14 -1.51 10.71
N ASN A 72 -5.61 -0.37 11.22
CA ASN A 72 -4.76 0.80 11.49
C ASN A 72 -3.70 0.50 12.56
N ILE A 73 -4.08 -0.20 13.63
CA ILE A 73 -3.13 -0.67 14.65
C ILE A 73 -2.09 -1.60 14.03
N ALA A 74 -2.52 -2.55 13.20
CA ALA A 74 -1.63 -3.49 12.52
C ALA A 74 -0.60 -2.76 11.66
N ARG A 75 -1.01 -1.71 10.95
CA ARG A 75 -0.12 -0.92 10.11
C ARG A 75 0.96 -0.21 10.89
N VAL A 76 0.62 0.43 12.00
CA VAL A 76 1.62 1.10 12.87
C VAL A 76 2.70 0.10 13.32
N TYR A 77 2.31 -1.10 13.72
CA TYR A 77 3.28 -2.15 14.07
C TYR A 77 4.07 -2.66 12.87
N HIS A 78 3.46 -2.74 11.69
CA HIS A 78 4.14 -3.14 10.46
C HIS A 78 5.21 -2.11 10.08
N ASP A 79 4.88 -0.83 10.13
CA ASP A 79 5.81 0.27 9.84
C ASP A 79 6.95 0.32 10.87
N ASP A 80 6.68 0.08 12.15
CA ASP A 80 7.73 -0.05 13.18
C ASP A 80 8.65 -1.25 12.91
N PHE A 81 8.12 -2.38 12.43
CA PHE A 81 8.95 -3.50 12.01
C PHE A 81 9.83 -3.13 10.81
N VAL A 82 9.26 -2.52 9.78
CA VAL A 82 10.01 -2.13 8.56
C VAL A 82 11.12 -1.12 8.87
N SER A 83 10.84 -0.17 9.79
CA SER A 83 11.79 0.89 10.13
C SER A 83 12.87 0.44 11.12
N ASN A 84 12.50 -0.41 12.09
CA ASN A 84 13.34 -0.73 13.25
C ASN A 84 13.68 -2.23 13.36
N ASN A 85 13.22 -3.07 12.44
CA ASN A 85 13.41 -4.54 12.42
C ASN A 85 13.02 -5.25 13.74
N LYS A 86 12.01 -4.73 14.46
CA LYS A 86 11.56 -5.28 15.74
C LYS A 86 10.63 -6.48 15.53
N GLN A 87 11.08 -7.68 15.82
CA GLN A 87 10.29 -8.92 15.67
C GLN A 87 8.98 -8.91 16.48
N ARG A 88 8.95 -8.23 17.63
CA ARG A 88 7.73 -8.04 18.42
C ARG A 88 6.68 -7.26 17.65
N SER A 89 7.10 -6.25 16.89
CA SER A 89 6.20 -5.43 16.06
C SER A 89 5.65 -6.24 14.89
N ALA A 90 6.45 -7.10 14.25
CA ALA A 90 5.96 -8.05 13.24
C ALA A 90 4.85 -8.97 13.79
N LYS A 91 5.04 -9.55 14.99
CA LYS A 91 4.01 -10.40 15.65
C LYS A 91 2.73 -9.63 15.98
N ASN A 92 2.87 -8.38 16.45
CA ASN A 92 1.71 -7.53 16.72
C ASN A 92 0.99 -7.14 15.42
N ALA A 93 1.71 -6.77 14.37
CA ALA A 93 1.13 -6.48 13.06
C ALA A 93 0.30 -7.67 12.56
N PHE A 94 0.88 -8.87 12.56
CA PHE A 94 0.17 -10.09 12.20
C PHE A 94 -1.11 -10.29 13.01
N LYS A 95 -1.03 -10.19 14.35
CA LYS A 95 -2.20 -10.36 15.25
C LYS A 95 -3.35 -9.43 14.89
N TYR A 96 -3.07 -8.15 14.65
CA TYR A 96 -4.11 -7.17 14.35
C TYR A 96 -4.61 -7.25 12.90
N TYR A 97 -3.75 -7.64 11.93
CA TYR A 97 -4.21 -7.98 10.58
C TYR A 97 -5.14 -9.20 10.60
N ASP A 98 -4.81 -10.24 11.37
CA ASP A 98 -5.66 -11.43 11.51
C ASP A 98 -7.03 -11.07 12.11
N SER A 99 -7.04 -10.31 13.22
CA SER A 99 -8.29 -9.82 13.81
C SER A 99 -9.14 -9.03 12.81
N SER A 100 -8.53 -8.10 12.10
CA SER A 100 -9.21 -7.26 11.10
C SER A 100 -9.69 -8.06 9.88
N ALA A 101 -8.89 -9.00 9.37
CA ALA A 101 -9.25 -9.82 8.21
C ALA A 101 -10.45 -10.73 8.51
N ASN A 102 -10.54 -11.23 9.73
CA ASN A 102 -11.65 -12.06 10.20
C ASN A 102 -12.98 -11.29 10.32
N THR A 103 -12.96 -9.95 10.41
CA THR A 103 -14.18 -9.12 10.26
C THR A 103 -14.62 -8.92 8.81
N GLY A 104 -13.89 -9.46 7.84
CA GLY A 104 -14.14 -9.28 6.41
C GLY A 104 -13.44 -8.06 5.78
N TYR A 105 -12.60 -7.31 6.51
CA TYR A 105 -11.97 -6.11 5.99
C TYR A 105 -10.93 -6.43 4.91
N ALA A 106 -11.25 -6.13 3.65
CA ALA A 106 -10.50 -6.57 2.46
C ALA A 106 -9.02 -6.15 2.46
N ARG A 107 -8.69 -4.94 2.95
CA ARG A 107 -7.30 -4.49 3.07
C ARG A 107 -6.50 -5.32 4.07
N ALA A 108 -7.12 -5.68 5.19
CA ALA A 108 -6.49 -6.54 6.18
C ALA A 108 -6.30 -7.96 5.65
N GLN A 109 -7.27 -8.49 4.89
CA GLN A 109 -7.14 -9.79 4.23
C GLN A 109 -5.96 -9.80 3.26
N ALA A 110 -5.76 -8.76 2.45
CA ALA A 110 -4.59 -8.64 1.57
C ALA A 110 -3.27 -8.61 2.37
N ASN A 111 -3.21 -7.84 3.46
CA ASN A 111 -2.01 -7.77 4.31
C ASN A 111 -1.77 -9.06 5.12
N LEU A 112 -2.82 -9.73 5.58
CA LEU A 112 -2.69 -11.04 6.23
C LEU A 112 -2.19 -12.10 5.23
N GLY A 113 -2.65 -12.05 3.99
CA GLY A 113 -2.09 -12.82 2.89
C GLY A 113 -0.59 -12.58 2.72
N TYR A 114 -0.16 -11.32 2.75
CA TYR A 114 1.24 -10.95 2.71
C TYR A 114 2.04 -11.47 3.91
N CYS A 115 1.49 -11.37 5.13
CA CYS A 115 2.14 -11.91 6.32
C CYS A 115 2.42 -13.42 6.18
N HIS A 116 1.46 -14.19 5.68
CA HIS A 116 1.66 -15.62 5.42
C HIS A 116 2.60 -15.90 4.24
N ASP A 117 2.66 -15.00 3.25
CA ASP A 117 3.51 -15.17 2.07
C ASP A 117 4.99 -15.05 2.39
N ILE A 118 5.38 -14.13 3.25
CA ILE A 118 6.78 -13.87 3.60
C ILE A 118 7.16 -14.38 4.99
N GLY A 119 6.20 -14.77 5.82
CA GLY A 119 6.43 -15.16 7.21
C GLY A 119 6.52 -13.97 8.18
N LEU A 120 5.81 -12.85 7.91
CA LEU A 120 5.82 -11.69 8.78
C LEU A 120 5.01 -11.95 10.06
N GLY A 121 5.69 -12.05 11.19
CA GLY A 121 5.06 -12.31 12.50
C GLY A 121 4.42 -13.69 12.65
N THR A 122 4.51 -14.54 11.64
CA THR A 122 4.00 -15.91 11.58
C THR A 122 4.93 -16.79 10.74
N GLU A 123 4.68 -18.09 10.70
CA GLU A 123 5.36 -18.97 9.75
C GLU A 123 4.86 -18.72 8.32
N LYS A 124 5.77 -18.84 7.36
CA LYS A 124 5.46 -18.75 5.94
C LYS A 124 4.50 -19.87 5.52
N ASN A 125 3.38 -19.49 4.89
CA ASN A 125 2.37 -20.44 4.42
C ASN A 125 1.70 -19.94 3.13
N LEU A 126 2.17 -20.45 1.99
CA LEU A 126 1.71 -20.01 0.67
C LEU A 126 0.24 -20.34 0.39
N ALA A 127 -0.29 -21.42 0.96
CA ALA A 127 -1.69 -21.81 0.81
C ALA A 127 -2.61 -20.82 1.54
N LYS A 128 -2.28 -20.45 2.79
CA LYS A 128 -3.00 -19.43 3.55
C LYS A 128 -2.88 -18.06 2.87
N ALA A 129 -1.69 -17.70 2.39
CA ALA A 129 -1.48 -16.48 1.63
C ALA A 129 -2.42 -16.38 0.43
N LYS A 130 -2.45 -17.40 -0.42
CA LYS A 130 -3.33 -17.48 -1.59
C LYS A 130 -4.81 -17.35 -1.20
N ARG A 131 -5.25 -18.04 -0.15
CA ARG A 131 -6.63 -17.97 0.33
C ARG A 131 -7.01 -16.54 0.70
N TRP A 132 -6.19 -15.87 1.54
CA TRP A 132 -6.47 -14.52 2.00
C TRP A 132 -6.42 -13.48 0.88
N TYR A 133 -5.46 -13.59 -0.05
CA TYR A 133 -5.46 -12.77 -1.25
C TYR A 133 -6.71 -12.99 -2.09
N GLY A 134 -7.20 -14.23 -2.19
CA GLY A 134 -8.43 -14.56 -2.89
C GLY A 134 -9.67 -13.93 -2.27
N GLU A 135 -9.77 -13.92 -0.92
CA GLU A 135 -10.89 -13.26 -0.23
C GLU A 135 -10.86 -11.73 -0.43
N ALA A 136 -9.68 -11.12 -0.36
CA ALA A 136 -9.52 -9.69 -0.67
C ALA A 136 -9.86 -9.38 -2.15
N ALA A 137 -9.41 -10.22 -3.07
CA ALA A 137 -9.64 -10.06 -4.51
C ALA A 137 -11.13 -10.10 -4.88
N LYS A 138 -11.91 -11.00 -4.26
CA LYS A 138 -13.37 -11.11 -4.46
C LYS A 138 -14.09 -9.82 -4.07
N GLN A 139 -13.59 -9.11 -3.08
CA GLN A 139 -14.11 -7.82 -2.63
C GLN A 139 -13.59 -6.62 -3.45
N GLY A 140 -12.89 -6.87 -4.56
CA GLY A 140 -12.35 -5.82 -5.40
C GLY A 140 -11.04 -5.18 -4.91
N ASN A 141 -10.43 -5.68 -3.83
CA ASN A 141 -9.17 -5.12 -3.35
C ASN A 141 -8.05 -5.34 -4.38
N LEU A 142 -7.47 -4.26 -4.88
CA LEU A 142 -6.47 -4.27 -5.94
C LEU A 142 -5.23 -5.10 -5.61
N VAL A 143 -4.69 -4.95 -4.39
CA VAL A 143 -3.53 -5.71 -3.91
C VAL A 143 -3.87 -7.21 -3.80
N GLY A 144 -5.08 -7.51 -3.33
CA GLY A 144 -5.63 -8.87 -3.32
C GLY A 144 -5.71 -9.46 -4.72
N GLN A 145 -6.23 -8.72 -5.70
CA GLN A 145 -6.34 -9.16 -7.09
C GLN A 145 -4.98 -9.45 -7.71
N LEU A 146 -4.01 -8.54 -7.56
CA LEU A 146 -2.65 -8.71 -8.08
C LEU A 146 -1.94 -9.93 -7.49
N ASN A 147 -1.97 -10.05 -6.16
CA ASN A 147 -1.27 -11.14 -5.48
C ASN A 147 -1.95 -12.49 -5.70
N TYR A 148 -3.27 -12.53 -5.72
CA TYR A 148 -4.02 -13.75 -6.04
C TYR A 148 -3.72 -14.21 -7.47
N ALA A 149 -3.74 -13.28 -8.44
CA ALA A 149 -3.36 -13.54 -9.81
C ALA A 149 -1.93 -14.09 -9.92
N GLN A 150 -0.97 -13.49 -9.21
CA GLN A 150 0.42 -13.96 -9.20
C GLN A 150 0.55 -15.37 -8.62
N LYS A 151 -0.19 -15.70 -7.55
CA LYS A 151 -0.19 -17.05 -6.98
C LYS A 151 -0.76 -18.08 -7.95
N LEU A 152 -1.89 -17.75 -8.60
CA LEU A 152 -2.50 -18.60 -9.63
C LEU A 152 -1.58 -18.80 -10.83
N LEU A 153 -0.90 -17.72 -11.27
CA LEU A 153 0.05 -17.79 -12.38
C LEU A 153 1.22 -18.72 -12.05
N ASN A 154 1.85 -18.56 -10.88
CA ASN A 154 2.97 -19.38 -10.45
C ASN A 154 2.60 -20.86 -10.34
N GLU A 155 1.42 -21.17 -9.75
CA GLU A 155 0.90 -22.55 -9.69
C GLU A 155 0.62 -23.08 -11.08
N GLY A 156 -0.03 -22.29 -11.94
CA GLY A 156 -0.35 -22.68 -13.32
C GLY A 156 0.91 -22.99 -14.14
N ILE A 157 1.95 -22.19 -13.99
CA ILE A 157 3.25 -22.42 -14.65
C ILE A 157 3.90 -23.69 -14.12
N GLY A 158 3.98 -23.85 -12.79
CA GLY A 158 4.60 -25.01 -12.15
C GLY A 158 3.92 -26.32 -12.47
N ALA A 159 2.58 -26.34 -12.48
CA ALA A 159 1.76 -27.51 -12.81
C ALA A 159 1.48 -27.65 -14.31
N LYS A 160 1.97 -26.76 -15.17
CA LYS A 160 1.61 -26.67 -16.61
C LYS A 160 0.08 -26.63 -16.82
N ASN A 161 -0.65 -25.98 -15.91
CA ASN A 161 -2.11 -25.93 -15.91
C ASN A 161 -2.61 -24.68 -16.64
N ARG A 162 -3.17 -24.87 -17.84
CA ARG A 162 -3.70 -23.79 -18.70
C ARG A 162 -4.80 -23.00 -18.00
N ASP A 163 -5.74 -23.67 -17.32
CA ASP A 163 -6.89 -23.01 -16.70
C ASP A 163 -6.49 -22.09 -15.55
N SER A 164 -5.50 -22.50 -14.75
CA SER A 164 -4.94 -21.66 -13.69
C SER A 164 -4.26 -20.40 -14.26
N ILE A 165 -3.56 -20.53 -15.39
CA ILE A 165 -2.92 -19.39 -16.07
C ILE A 165 -3.99 -18.44 -16.63
N LEU A 166 -5.07 -18.95 -17.24
CA LEU A 166 -6.17 -18.13 -17.74
C LEU A 166 -6.92 -17.42 -16.62
N LYS A 167 -7.16 -18.11 -15.49
CA LYS A 167 -7.74 -17.49 -14.29
C LYS A 167 -6.85 -16.38 -13.74
N ALA A 168 -5.54 -16.58 -13.71
CA ALA A 168 -4.61 -15.55 -13.30
C ALA A 168 -4.69 -14.32 -14.20
N ARG A 169 -4.72 -14.51 -15.52
CA ARG A 169 -4.87 -13.43 -16.51
C ARG A 169 -6.13 -12.62 -16.25
N SER A 170 -7.27 -13.28 -16.07
CA SER A 170 -8.54 -12.59 -15.77
C SER A 170 -8.48 -11.72 -14.52
N TRP A 171 -7.74 -12.13 -13.48
CA TRP A 171 -7.57 -11.31 -12.29
C TRP A 171 -6.62 -10.12 -12.51
N PHE A 172 -5.56 -10.27 -13.31
CA PHE A 172 -4.73 -9.14 -13.72
C PHE A 172 -5.52 -8.13 -14.57
N GLU A 173 -6.38 -8.60 -15.47
CA GLU A 173 -7.27 -7.75 -16.27
C GLU A 173 -8.23 -6.95 -15.38
N LYS A 174 -8.84 -7.59 -14.37
CA LYS A 174 -9.65 -6.89 -13.37
C LYS A 174 -8.88 -5.81 -12.60
N ALA A 175 -7.61 -6.08 -12.28
CA ALA A 175 -6.75 -5.09 -11.64
C ALA A 175 -6.46 -3.91 -12.58
N LEU A 176 -6.26 -4.14 -13.89
CA LEU A 176 -6.06 -3.08 -14.88
C LEU A 176 -7.32 -2.22 -15.12
N VAL A 177 -8.51 -2.78 -14.94
CA VAL A 177 -9.76 -1.98 -14.96
C VAL A 177 -9.74 -0.93 -13.85
N GLN A 178 -9.20 -1.26 -12.67
CA GLN A 178 -9.08 -0.31 -11.56
C GLN A 178 -7.93 0.69 -11.75
N ASN A 179 -6.81 0.24 -12.32
CA ASN A 179 -5.66 1.09 -12.63
C ASN A 179 -4.97 0.61 -13.91
N ALA A 180 -5.24 1.29 -15.02
CA ALA A 180 -4.71 0.93 -16.34
C ALA A 180 -3.18 1.03 -16.47
N ARG A 181 -2.50 1.71 -15.52
CA ARG A 181 -1.04 1.90 -15.52
C ARG A 181 -0.29 0.90 -14.61
N LEU A 182 -0.96 -0.14 -14.12
CA LEU A 182 -0.33 -1.18 -13.29
C LEU A 182 0.66 -2.02 -14.09
N LYS A 183 1.93 -1.69 -13.96
CA LYS A 183 3.04 -2.39 -14.64
C LYS A 183 3.12 -3.87 -14.25
N GLU A 184 2.86 -4.18 -12.98
CA GLU A 184 2.82 -5.55 -12.45
C GLU A 184 1.73 -6.39 -13.11
N ALA A 185 0.55 -5.83 -13.32
CA ALA A 185 -0.55 -6.52 -13.99
C ALA A 185 -0.25 -6.72 -15.48
N ALA A 186 0.26 -5.69 -16.16
CA ALA A 186 0.67 -5.78 -17.56
C ALA A 186 1.77 -6.85 -17.75
N TYR A 187 2.77 -6.87 -16.87
CA TYR A 187 3.78 -7.93 -16.84
C TYR A 187 3.16 -9.31 -16.61
N GLY A 188 2.25 -9.45 -15.64
CA GLY A 188 1.58 -10.71 -15.32
C GLY A 188 0.79 -11.26 -16.50
N ILE A 189 0.07 -10.41 -17.23
CA ILE A 189 -0.65 -10.78 -18.45
C ILE A 189 0.35 -11.21 -19.52
N GLY A 190 1.38 -10.42 -19.79
CA GLY A 190 2.42 -10.77 -20.78
C GLY A 190 3.08 -12.12 -20.48
N LEU A 191 3.47 -12.34 -19.20
CA LEU A 191 4.04 -13.62 -18.76
C LEU A 191 3.07 -14.78 -18.93
N SER A 192 1.76 -14.56 -18.70
CA SER A 192 0.73 -15.58 -18.89
C SER A 192 0.64 -16.07 -20.34
N TYR A 193 0.86 -15.20 -21.32
CA TYR A 193 0.91 -15.57 -22.73
C TYR A 193 2.21 -16.32 -23.08
N VAL A 194 3.35 -15.92 -22.52
CA VAL A 194 4.63 -16.64 -22.73
C VAL A 194 4.61 -18.04 -22.14
N LYS A 195 3.98 -18.23 -20.98
CA LYS A 195 4.05 -19.47 -20.18
C LYS A 195 2.85 -20.39 -20.33
N ILE A 196 1.84 -20.02 -21.12
CA ILE A 196 0.70 -20.90 -21.36
C ILE A 196 1.13 -22.15 -22.12
N PRO A 197 0.73 -23.36 -21.68
CA PRO A 197 1.05 -24.58 -22.42
C PRO A 197 0.53 -24.54 -23.85
N GLY A 198 1.41 -24.83 -24.80
CA GLY A 198 1.09 -24.77 -26.23
C GLY A 198 1.01 -23.35 -26.80
N ALA A 199 1.72 -22.39 -26.21
CA ALA A 199 1.81 -21.02 -26.73
C ALA A 199 2.25 -21.02 -28.21
N LYS A 200 1.54 -20.26 -29.03
CA LYS A 200 1.82 -20.06 -30.46
C LYS A 200 2.55 -18.74 -30.66
N GLU A 201 3.05 -18.51 -31.90
CA GLU A 201 3.71 -17.26 -32.27
C GLU A 201 2.82 -16.02 -32.06
N GLU A 202 1.51 -16.15 -32.30
CA GLU A 202 0.51 -15.11 -32.05
C GLU A 202 0.42 -14.76 -30.54
N ASP A 203 0.52 -15.77 -29.67
CA ASP A 203 0.56 -15.57 -28.22
C ASP A 203 1.82 -14.81 -27.81
N LEU A 204 2.96 -15.10 -28.42
CA LEU A 204 4.22 -14.40 -28.15
C LEU A 204 4.19 -12.94 -28.64
N GLY A 205 3.53 -12.66 -29.77
CA GLY A 205 3.26 -11.30 -30.24
C GLY A 205 2.39 -10.52 -29.25
N THR A 206 1.31 -11.13 -28.77
CA THR A 206 0.43 -10.56 -27.75
C THR A 206 1.16 -10.34 -26.43
N ALA A 207 1.97 -11.31 -25.99
CA ALA A 207 2.81 -11.20 -24.81
C ALA A 207 3.74 -10.00 -24.89
N ARG A 208 4.40 -9.81 -26.04
CA ARG A 208 5.30 -8.68 -26.28
C ARG A 208 4.59 -7.34 -26.10
N ASN A 209 3.39 -7.19 -26.65
CA ASN A 209 2.62 -5.96 -26.51
C ASN A 209 2.27 -5.65 -25.04
N TRP A 210 1.92 -6.65 -24.25
CA TRP A 210 1.65 -6.49 -22.83
C TRP A 210 2.91 -6.20 -22.02
N LEU A 211 4.03 -6.86 -22.33
CA LEU A 211 5.32 -6.60 -21.67
C LEU A 211 5.83 -5.18 -21.94
N LEU A 212 5.60 -4.65 -23.16
CA LEU A 212 5.93 -3.25 -23.49
C LEU A 212 5.09 -2.25 -22.69
N LYS A 213 3.81 -2.54 -22.43
CA LYS A 213 2.95 -1.72 -21.55
C LYS A 213 3.45 -1.68 -20.10
N ALA A 214 4.22 -2.66 -19.67
CA ALA A 214 4.85 -2.65 -18.35
C ALA A 214 6.08 -1.73 -18.26
N GLU A 215 6.48 -1.07 -19.35
CA GLU A 215 7.56 -0.07 -19.44
C GLU A 215 8.86 -0.52 -18.74
N ASN A 216 9.33 0.28 -17.75
CA ASN A 216 10.57 0.03 -17.02
C ASN A 216 10.46 -1.05 -15.93
N HIS A 217 9.41 -1.90 -15.96
CA HIS A 217 9.30 -2.99 -15.00
C HIS A 217 10.42 -4.03 -15.25
N PRO A 218 11.30 -4.29 -14.25
CA PRO A 218 12.54 -5.04 -14.48
C PRO A 218 12.30 -6.46 -15.00
N LYS A 219 11.24 -7.13 -14.52
CA LYS A 219 10.89 -8.49 -14.99
C LYS A 219 10.28 -8.47 -16.39
N ALA A 220 9.60 -7.39 -16.78
CA ALA A 220 9.06 -7.25 -18.14
C ALA A 220 10.16 -7.00 -19.15
N LEU A 221 11.10 -6.11 -18.87
CA LEU A 221 12.30 -5.88 -19.68
C LEU A 221 13.13 -7.16 -19.83
N PHE A 222 13.31 -7.92 -18.74
CA PHE A 222 13.97 -9.22 -18.79
C PHE A 222 13.22 -10.21 -19.69
N ALA A 223 11.88 -10.29 -19.57
CA ALA A 223 11.07 -11.19 -20.39
C ALA A 223 11.12 -10.80 -21.89
N LEU A 224 11.10 -9.50 -22.21
CA LEU A 224 11.29 -9.00 -23.57
C LEU A 224 12.67 -9.39 -24.12
N GLY A 225 13.73 -9.19 -23.33
CA GLY A 225 15.09 -9.61 -23.70
C GLY A 225 15.18 -11.11 -23.94
N TYR A 226 14.53 -11.92 -23.09
CA TYR A 226 14.46 -13.36 -23.28
C TYR A 226 13.73 -13.77 -24.58
N LEU A 227 12.59 -13.11 -24.90
CA LEU A 227 11.88 -13.34 -26.17
C LEU A 227 12.75 -12.98 -27.37
N ASP A 228 13.51 -11.88 -27.30
CA ASP A 228 14.42 -11.48 -28.38
C ASP A 228 15.60 -12.46 -28.53
N GLU A 229 16.14 -12.97 -27.41
CA GLU A 229 17.18 -14.01 -27.43
C GLU A 229 16.67 -15.30 -28.11
N GLN A 230 15.42 -15.74 -27.81
CA GLN A 230 14.81 -16.90 -28.46
C GLN A 230 14.62 -16.70 -29.98
N GLN A 231 14.34 -15.49 -30.41
CA GLN A 231 14.21 -15.11 -31.82
C GLN A 231 15.55 -14.73 -32.45
N ARG A 232 16.66 -15.00 -31.79
CA ARG A 232 18.04 -14.70 -32.25
C ARG A 232 18.33 -13.22 -32.50
N ARG A 233 17.51 -12.33 -31.94
CA ARG A 233 17.74 -10.87 -31.93
C ARG A 233 18.64 -10.48 -30.77
N TYR A 234 19.88 -10.98 -30.80
CA TYR A 234 20.78 -10.91 -29.63
C TYR A 234 21.17 -9.47 -29.25
N GLY A 235 21.34 -8.57 -30.22
CA GLY A 235 21.68 -7.17 -29.94
C GLY A 235 20.58 -6.47 -29.14
N THR A 236 19.32 -6.61 -29.57
CA THR A 236 18.17 -6.05 -28.85
C THR A 236 17.96 -6.73 -27.48
N ALA A 237 18.21 -8.05 -27.39
CA ALA A 237 18.14 -8.78 -26.12
C ALA A 237 19.15 -8.23 -25.09
N ILE A 238 20.40 -7.96 -25.51
CA ILE A 238 21.43 -7.39 -24.64
C ILE A 238 21.02 -6.01 -24.13
N GLU A 239 20.49 -5.13 -24.97
CA GLU A 239 20.04 -3.79 -24.55
C GLU A 239 18.88 -3.87 -23.56
N LEU A 240 17.92 -4.78 -23.76
CA LEU A 240 16.83 -5.02 -22.82
C LEU A 240 17.32 -5.62 -21.50
N TYR A 241 18.30 -6.51 -21.52
CA TYR A 241 18.92 -7.04 -20.29
C TYR A 241 19.70 -5.96 -19.53
N LYS A 242 20.42 -5.06 -20.23
CA LYS A 242 21.09 -3.90 -19.60
C LYS A 242 20.08 -2.99 -18.90
N GLN A 243 18.96 -2.66 -19.56
CA GLN A 243 17.88 -1.88 -18.95
C GLN A 243 17.28 -2.63 -17.75
N ALA A 244 16.96 -3.91 -17.89
CA ALA A 244 16.42 -4.72 -16.79
C ALA A 244 17.38 -4.77 -15.58
N LYS A 245 18.70 -4.93 -15.81
CA LYS A 245 19.74 -4.88 -14.79
C LYS A 245 19.78 -3.51 -14.09
N ALA A 246 19.72 -2.42 -14.86
CA ALA A 246 19.70 -1.06 -14.30
C ALA A 246 18.51 -0.85 -13.36
N HIS A 247 17.37 -1.51 -13.61
CA HIS A 247 16.21 -1.55 -12.74
C HIS A 247 16.24 -2.69 -11.71
N GLY A 248 17.39 -3.33 -11.48
CA GLY A 248 17.62 -4.30 -10.41
C GLY A 248 17.32 -5.77 -10.72
N SER A 249 17.11 -6.14 -11.99
CA SER A 249 16.92 -7.54 -12.37
C SER A 249 18.22 -8.35 -12.26
N LEU A 250 18.28 -9.26 -11.29
CA LEU A 250 19.44 -10.16 -11.12
C LEU A 250 19.49 -11.22 -12.24
N ALA A 251 18.35 -11.69 -12.71
CA ALA A 251 18.26 -12.62 -13.84
C ALA A 251 18.79 -12.00 -15.15
N ALA A 252 18.58 -10.68 -15.35
CA ALA A 252 19.12 -9.97 -16.49
C ALA A 252 20.65 -9.87 -16.42
N ALA A 253 21.21 -9.58 -15.25
CA ALA A 253 22.67 -9.58 -15.05
C ALA A 253 23.26 -10.98 -15.36
N TYR A 254 22.62 -12.05 -14.87
CA TYR A 254 23.01 -13.41 -15.21
C TYR A 254 23.01 -13.67 -16.72
N ASN A 255 21.94 -13.29 -17.43
CA ASN A 255 21.87 -13.50 -18.88
C ASN A 255 22.88 -12.63 -19.66
N LEU A 256 23.17 -11.41 -19.18
CA LEU A 256 24.26 -10.60 -19.73
C LEU A 256 25.61 -11.32 -19.58
N GLY A 257 25.87 -11.85 -18.39
CA GLY A 257 27.07 -12.65 -18.12
C GLY A 257 27.18 -13.83 -19.10
N ARG A 258 26.10 -14.60 -19.29
CA ARG A 258 26.06 -15.69 -20.26
C ARG A 258 26.32 -15.22 -21.69
N CYS A 259 25.70 -14.10 -22.12
CA CYS A 259 25.94 -13.57 -23.46
C CYS A 259 27.42 -13.20 -23.67
N ARG A 260 28.08 -12.61 -22.67
CA ARG A 260 29.50 -12.25 -22.71
C ARG A 260 30.42 -13.46 -22.62
N GLU A 261 30.06 -14.47 -21.80
CA GLU A 261 30.84 -15.71 -21.64
C GLU A 261 30.99 -16.49 -22.94
N ILE A 262 29.93 -16.52 -23.77
CA ILE A 262 29.90 -17.32 -25.01
C ILE A 262 29.88 -16.47 -26.29
N GLY A 263 30.08 -15.15 -26.19
CA GLY A 263 30.09 -14.26 -27.36
C GLY A 263 28.74 -14.14 -28.09
N ARG A 264 27.60 -14.31 -27.36
CA ARG A 264 26.28 -14.27 -27.99
C ARG A 264 25.79 -12.84 -28.15
N GLY A 265 25.84 -12.32 -29.37
CA GLY A 265 25.49 -10.93 -29.72
C GLY A 265 26.49 -9.88 -29.25
N THR A 266 27.62 -10.32 -28.76
CA THR A 266 28.76 -9.50 -28.33
C THR A 266 30.04 -10.31 -28.51
N VAL A 267 31.20 -9.68 -28.31
CA VAL A 267 32.48 -10.40 -28.27
C VAL A 267 32.57 -11.23 -26.99
N GLU A 268 33.11 -12.44 -27.10
CA GLU A 268 33.38 -13.27 -25.90
C GLU A 268 34.35 -12.55 -24.95
N ASN A 269 33.95 -12.41 -23.70
CA ASN A 269 34.76 -11.79 -22.67
C ASN A 269 34.41 -12.38 -21.29
N LYS A 270 35.23 -13.32 -20.82
CA LYS A 270 35.01 -14.01 -19.56
C LYS A 270 35.16 -13.10 -18.33
N GLN A 271 36.01 -12.05 -18.44
CA GLN A 271 36.16 -11.10 -17.34
C GLN A 271 34.90 -10.25 -17.18
N GLU A 272 34.35 -9.71 -18.27
CA GLU A 272 33.10 -8.99 -18.21
C GLU A 272 31.93 -9.91 -17.83
N ALA A 273 31.95 -11.19 -18.19
CA ALA A 273 30.96 -12.17 -17.74
C ALA A 273 31.02 -12.36 -16.22
N MET A 274 32.22 -12.46 -15.65
CA MET A 274 32.45 -12.54 -14.21
C MET A 274 31.86 -11.32 -13.49
N ASP A 275 32.09 -10.11 -14.00
CA ASP A 275 31.58 -8.87 -13.41
C ASP A 275 30.03 -8.84 -13.36
N GLU A 276 29.39 -9.31 -14.45
CA GLU A 276 27.92 -9.42 -14.51
C GLU A 276 27.38 -10.48 -13.53
N TYR A 277 28.04 -11.62 -13.44
CA TYR A 277 27.67 -12.67 -12.49
C TYR A 277 27.87 -12.21 -11.04
N MET A 278 28.99 -11.53 -10.72
CA MET A 278 29.27 -10.99 -9.38
C MET A 278 28.23 -9.97 -8.94
N PHE A 279 27.72 -9.14 -9.85
CA PHE A 279 26.64 -8.20 -9.55
C PHE A 279 25.39 -8.93 -8.98
N ALA A 280 25.01 -10.05 -9.57
CA ALA A 280 23.83 -10.81 -9.14
C ALA A 280 24.17 -11.77 -7.96
N ALA A 281 25.33 -12.40 -7.98
CA ALA A 281 25.78 -13.35 -6.96
C ALA A 281 25.90 -12.71 -5.57
N ASN A 282 26.45 -11.49 -5.49
CA ASN A 282 26.53 -10.69 -4.26
C ASN A 282 25.16 -10.22 -3.74
N ARG A 283 24.08 -10.51 -4.45
CA ARG A 283 22.68 -10.29 -4.07
C ARG A 283 21.90 -11.59 -3.90
N GLY A 284 22.61 -12.74 -3.83
CA GLY A 284 22.04 -14.04 -3.54
C GLY A 284 21.44 -14.77 -4.75
N HIS A 285 21.76 -14.36 -5.99
CA HIS A 285 21.28 -15.06 -7.19
C HIS A 285 22.00 -16.39 -7.38
N ALA A 286 21.29 -17.49 -7.17
CA ALA A 286 21.88 -18.83 -7.12
C ALA A 286 22.55 -19.26 -8.43
N GLU A 287 21.93 -18.97 -9.59
CA GLU A 287 22.47 -19.32 -10.90
C GLU A 287 23.76 -18.54 -11.20
N SER A 288 23.86 -17.27 -10.78
CA SER A 288 25.10 -16.49 -10.93
C SER A 288 26.20 -17.01 -10.02
N GLN A 289 25.88 -17.39 -8.76
CA GLN A 289 26.85 -18.03 -7.85
C GLN A 289 27.36 -19.35 -8.43
N PHE A 290 26.46 -20.14 -9.00
CA PHE A 290 26.84 -21.39 -9.67
C PHE A 290 27.74 -21.14 -10.89
N ALA A 291 27.40 -20.14 -11.73
CA ALA A 291 28.19 -19.78 -12.91
C ALA A 291 29.62 -19.31 -12.55
N ILE A 292 29.76 -18.50 -11.50
CA ILE A 292 31.08 -18.08 -10.99
C ILE A 292 31.89 -19.33 -10.60
N GLY A 293 31.29 -20.24 -9.79
CA GLY A 293 31.98 -21.47 -9.42
C GLY A 293 32.38 -22.32 -10.62
N LEU A 294 31.61 -22.34 -11.71
CA LEU A 294 32.01 -23.02 -12.94
C LEU A 294 33.17 -22.33 -13.65
N LEU A 295 33.19 -21.00 -13.71
CA LEU A 295 34.28 -20.24 -14.29
C LEU A 295 35.58 -20.49 -13.53
N GLU A 296 35.58 -20.43 -12.19
CA GLU A 296 36.71 -20.71 -11.34
C GLU A 296 37.21 -22.14 -11.54
N TYR A 297 36.31 -23.14 -11.53
CA TYR A 297 36.64 -24.53 -11.74
C TYR A 297 37.27 -24.78 -13.12
N ASN A 298 36.72 -24.20 -14.20
CA ASN A 298 37.16 -24.38 -15.57
C ASN A 298 38.49 -23.63 -15.86
N GLN A 299 38.77 -22.55 -15.14
CA GLN A 299 40.07 -21.86 -15.21
C GLN A 299 41.12 -22.54 -14.31
N GLY A 300 40.71 -23.44 -13.43
CA GLY A 300 41.46 -23.98 -12.35
C GLY A 300 42.81 -24.58 -12.78
N ASN A 301 43.86 -23.82 -12.55
CA ASN A 301 45.26 -24.21 -12.66
C ASN A 301 45.95 -24.33 -11.29
N LYS A 302 45.23 -23.86 -10.25
CA LYS A 302 45.72 -23.80 -8.88
C LYS A 302 44.68 -24.34 -7.90
N THR A 303 45.10 -24.91 -6.80
CA THR A 303 44.23 -25.35 -5.70
C THR A 303 43.28 -24.23 -5.23
N SER A 304 43.75 -22.97 -5.22
CA SER A 304 42.94 -21.80 -4.85
C SER A 304 41.67 -21.63 -5.70
N ASP A 305 41.75 -21.94 -7.00
CA ASP A 305 40.63 -21.75 -7.94
C ASP A 305 39.52 -22.77 -7.65
N TYR A 306 39.92 -24.00 -7.30
CA TYR A 306 38.98 -25.06 -6.88
C TYR A 306 38.33 -24.74 -5.51
N ILE A 307 39.09 -24.12 -4.57
CA ILE A 307 38.56 -23.69 -3.28
C ILE A 307 37.52 -22.58 -3.50
N GLU A 308 37.81 -21.60 -4.39
CA GLU A 308 36.86 -20.55 -4.80
C GLU A 308 35.60 -21.15 -5.43
N ALA A 309 35.72 -22.15 -6.32
CA ALA A 309 34.60 -22.86 -6.89
C ALA A 309 33.72 -23.53 -5.80
N VAL A 310 34.32 -24.18 -4.80
CA VAL A 310 33.60 -24.77 -3.65
C VAL A 310 32.83 -23.68 -2.88
N LYS A 311 33.47 -22.54 -2.61
CA LYS A 311 32.83 -21.40 -1.93
C LYS A 311 31.56 -20.95 -2.66
N TRP A 312 31.64 -20.67 -3.96
CA TRP A 312 30.52 -20.19 -4.74
C TRP A 312 29.43 -21.25 -4.94
N TRP A 313 29.79 -22.53 -5.15
CA TRP A 313 28.80 -23.59 -5.25
C TRP A 313 28.09 -23.88 -3.92
N ARG A 314 28.76 -23.73 -2.77
CA ARG A 314 28.11 -23.85 -1.46
C ARG A 314 27.06 -22.73 -1.25
N LEU A 315 27.37 -21.49 -1.65
CA LEU A 315 26.39 -20.39 -1.62
C LEU A 315 25.22 -20.66 -2.57
N ALA A 316 25.50 -21.11 -3.79
CA ALA A 316 24.47 -21.44 -4.77
C ALA A 316 23.53 -22.55 -4.28
N GLU A 317 24.07 -23.60 -3.68
CA GLU A 317 23.31 -24.71 -3.09
C GLU A 317 22.37 -24.21 -1.97
N LYS A 318 22.90 -23.41 -1.05
CA LYS A 318 22.10 -22.77 0.03
C LYS A 318 20.99 -21.88 -0.52
N ASN A 319 21.21 -21.25 -1.67
CA ASN A 319 20.22 -20.39 -2.36
C ASN A 319 19.32 -21.17 -3.33
N GLY A 320 19.41 -22.52 -3.33
CA GLY A 320 18.46 -23.40 -4.02
C GLY A 320 18.93 -23.97 -5.36
N SER A 321 20.20 -23.82 -5.73
CA SER A 321 20.75 -24.46 -6.95
C SER A 321 21.03 -25.96 -6.71
N SER A 322 20.26 -26.83 -7.33
CA SER A 322 20.49 -28.28 -7.31
C SER A 322 21.78 -28.65 -8.07
N GLN A 323 22.11 -27.94 -9.14
CA GLN A 323 23.35 -28.15 -9.92
C GLN A 323 24.61 -27.91 -9.08
N ALA A 324 24.55 -26.94 -8.16
CA ALA A 324 25.66 -26.66 -7.25
C ALA A 324 25.90 -27.82 -6.27
N GLY A 325 24.84 -28.44 -5.75
CA GLY A 325 24.97 -29.66 -4.90
C GLY A 325 25.58 -30.82 -5.65
N GLU A 326 25.23 -31.03 -6.91
CA GLU A 326 25.87 -32.05 -7.76
C GLU A 326 27.36 -31.74 -8.02
N ALA A 327 27.70 -30.49 -8.33
CA ALA A 327 29.08 -30.06 -8.55
C ALA A 327 29.93 -30.23 -7.29
N LEU A 328 29.41 -29.87 -6.10
CA LEU A 328 30.08 -30.13 -4.81
C LEU A 328 30.30 -31.62 -4.54
N SER A 329 29.35 -32.46 -4.91
CA SER A 329 29.51 -33.91 -4.77
C SER A 329 30.60 -34.45 -5.70
N LYS A 330 30.68 -33.97 -6.94
CA LYS A 330 31.69 -34.36 -7.92
C LYS A 330 33.10 -33.94 -7.49
N ILE A 331 33.27 -32.68 -7.02
CA ILE A 331 34.61 -32.21 -6.61
C ILE A 331 35.12 -32.96 -5.36
N LYS A 332 34.24 -33.37 -4.43
CA LYS A 332 34.58 -34.20 -3.28
C LYS A 332 35.06 -35.60 -3.69
N GLN A 333 34.54 -36.11 -4.80
CA GLN A 333 34.92 -37.43 -5.34
C GLN A 333 36.16 -37.37 -6.22
N SER A 334 36.47 -36.23 -6.83
CA SER A 334 37.55 -36.08 -7.82
C SER A 334 38.98 -36.15 -7.23
N ARG A 335 39.13 -36.02 -5.92
CA ARG A 335 40.41 -35.88 -5.21
C ARG A 335 41.26 -34.66 -5.64
N LEU A 336 40.65 -33.68 -6.28
CA LEU A 336 41.31 -32.43 -6.66
C LEU A 336 41.61 -31.54 -5.44
N LEU A 337 40.84 -31.73 -4.37
CA LEU A 337 41.00 -31.06 -3.09
C LEU A 337 41.04 -32.06 -1.94
N THR A 338 41.80 -31.75 -0.91
CA THR A 338 41.76 -32.43 0.40
C THR A 338 40.48 -32.07 1.16
N LYS A 339 40.16 -32.80 2.23
CA LYS A 339 39.01 -32.46 3.08
C LYS A 339 39.15 -31.08 3.75
N GLU A 340 40.37 -30.73 4.12
CA GLU A 340 40.74 -29.46 4.75
C GLU A 340 40.52 -28.28 3.78
N GLU A 341 40.96 -28.44 2.53
CA GLU A 341 40.77 -27.43 1.47
C GLU A 341 39.27 -27.22 1.13
N ILE A 342 38.49 -28.30 1.09
CA ILE A 342 37.02 -28.20 0.93
C ILE A 342 36.41 -27.45 2.12
N ALA A 343 36.84 -27.72 3.35
CA ALA A 343 36.37 -27.06 4.55
C ALA A 343 36.69 -25.55 4.56
N ILE A 344 37.82 -25.12 3.97
CA ILE A 344 38.18 -23.72 3.78
C ILE A 344 37.12 -23.04 2.87
N GLY A 345 36.83 -23.64 1.70
CA GLY A 345 35.85 -23.08 0.79
C GLY A 345 34.42 -22.98 1.40
N GLU A 346 34.01 -24.00 2.17
CA GLU A 346 32.72 -24.01 2.89
C GLU A 346 32.66 -22.95 4.02
N SER A 347 33.78 -22.70 4.72
CA SER A 347 33.91 -21.66 5.73
C SER A 347 33.81 -20.26 5.10
N ASP A 348 34.53 -20.07 3.98
CA ASP A 348 34.53 -18.81 3.24
C ASP A 348 33.14 -18.50 2.67
N ALA A 349 32.38 -19.49 2.20
CA ALA A 349 31.00 -19.38 1.80
C ALA A 349 30.12 -18.86 2.96
N SER A 350 30.32 -19.38 4.17
CA SER A 350 29.52 -18.96 5.34
C SER A 350 29.79 -17.51 5.74
N ARG A 351 31.05 -17.05 5.66
CA ARG A 351 31.44 -15.67 5.92
C ARG A 351 30.84 -14.72 4.86
N LEU A 352 30.91 -15.11 3.59
CA LEU A 352 30.36 -14.32 2.50
C LEU A 352 28.82 -14.26 2.55
N GLU A 353 28.16 -15.36 2.94
CA GLU A 353 26.71 -15.40 3.16
C GLU A 353 26.27 -14.36 4.19
N GLU A 354 26.97 -14.28 5.33
CA GLU A 354 26.66 -13.30 6.38
C GLU A 354 26.84 -11.87 5.87
N THR A 355 27.89 -11.61 5.09
CA THR A 355 28.14 -10.30 4.45
C THR A 355 27.02 -9.95 3.45
N ILE A 356 26.64 -10.89 2.59
CA ILE A 356 25.54 -10.69 1.63
C ILE A 356 24.24 -10.41 2.39
N ARG A 357 23.92 -11.18 3.42
CA ARG A 357 22.71 -11.03 4.23
C ARG A 357 22.67 -9.68 4.95
N SER A 358 23.79 -9.20 5.48
CA SER A 358 23.88 -7.89 6.14
C SER A 358 23.68 -6.72 5.17
N ASN A 359 24.12 -6.88 3.92
CA ASN A 359 24.01 -5.87 2.87
C ASN A 359 22.65 -5.88 2.16
N LEU A 360 21.92 -7.00 2.21
CA LEU A 360 20.56 -7.09 1.72
C LEU A 360 19.66 -6.33 2.71
N LYS A 361 19.35 -5.07 2.41
CA LYS A 361 18.27 -4.34 3.12
C LYS A 361 17.01 -5.21 3.02
N PRO A 362 16.23 -5.35 4.11
CA PRO A 362 15.00 -6.11 4.07
C PRO A 362 14.17 -5.64 2.88
N HIS A 363 13.82 -6.57 2.00
CA HIS A 363 13.06 -6.28 0.79
C HIS A 363 11.77 -5.56 1.17
N LYS A 364 11.70 -4.26 0.87
CA LYS A 364 10.42 -3.62 0.61
C LYS A 364 9.92 -4.25 -0.69
N SER A 365 9.02 -5.23 -0.62
CA SER A 365 8.44 -5.77 -1.84
C SER A 365 7.70 -4.65 -2.56
N ALA A 366 7.65 -4.69 -3.89
CA ALA A 366 6.87 -3.73 -4.69
C ALA A 366 5.40 -3.65 -4.24
N ILE A 367 4.88 -4.73 -3.66
CA ILE A 367 3.54 -4.84 -3.07
C ILE A 367 3.44 -4.04 -1.77
N LEU A 368 4.50 -3.96 -0.95
CA LEU A 368 4.59 -3.08 0.21
C LEU A 368 4.62 -1.61 -0.19
N ALA A 369 5.32 -1.25 -1.26
CA ALA A 369 5.32 0.12 -1.78
C ALA A 369 3.89 0.55 -2.18
N TYR A 370 3.10 -0.33 -2.80
CA TYR A 370 1.70 -0.06 -3.11
C TYR A 370 0.83 0.12 -1.86
N ASN A 371 1.07 -0.65 -0.81
CA ASN A 371 0.41 -0.47 0.50
C ASN A 371 0.92 0.77 1.25
N GLN A 372 2.13 1.24 0.99
CA GLN A 372 2.68 2.47 1.57
C GLN A 372 2.13 3.74 0.91
N GLU A 373 1.79 3.71 -0.38
CA GLU A 373 1.06 4.81 -1.04
C GLU A 373 -0.35 4.98 -0.46
N GLN A 374 -0.91 3.94 0.16
CA GLN A 374 -2.14 4.01 0.96
C GLN A 374 -1.86 4.23 2.47
N ALA A 375 -0.61 4.51 2.85
CA ALA A 375 -0.26 4.87 4.20
C ALA A 375 -0.95 6.19 4.58
N PHE A 376 -1.15 6.40 5.89
CA PHE A 376 -1.62 7.66 6.44
C PHE A 376 -1.01 8.82 5.68
N VAL A 377 -1.82 9.44 4.83
CA VAL A 377 -1.41 10.67 4.18
C VAL A 377 -1.44 11.71 5.27
N SER A 378 -0.27 12.22 5.64
CA SER A 378 -0.16 13.32 6.57
C SER A 378 -0.70 14.57 5.90
N ASN A 379 -1.67 15.26 6.52
CA ASN A 379 -2.10 16.55 6.02
C ASN A 379 -1.03 17.65 6.23
N LYS A 380 0.08 17.37 6.94
CA LYS A 380 1.17 18.33 7.14
C LYS A 380 1.85 18.77 5.85
N ASP A 381 1.88 17.87 4.86
CA ASP A 381 2.53 18.12 3.57
C ASP A 381 1.51 18.50 2.48
N ALA A 382 0.21 18.54 2.82
CA ALA A 382 -0.82 19.00 1.90
C ALA A 382 -0.78 20.53 1.81
N GLU A 383 -0.73 21.06 0.59
CA GLU A 383 -0.78 22.50 0.36
C GLU A 383 -2.19 23.04 0.63
N HIS A 384 -3.21 22.23 0.32
CA HIS A 384 -4.61 22.58 0.56
C HIS A 384 -5.39 21.37 1.09
N ILE A 385 -6.39 21.67 1.94
CA ILE A 385 -7.31 20.70 2.53
C ILE A 385 -8.74 21.17 2.27
N SER A 386 -9.59 20.28 1.75
CA SER A 386 -10.99 20.56 1.48
C SER A 386 -11.90 19.42 1.92
N SER A 387 -13.14 19.73 2.28
CA SER A 387 -14.17 18.72 2.50
C SER A 387 -14.72 18.21 1.18
N GLY A 388 -14.91 16.91 1.07
CA GLY A 388 -15.51 16.24 -0.08
C GLY A 388 -16.63 15.30 0.36
N PHE A 389 -17.60 15.07 -0.52
CA PHE A 389 -18.77 14.24 -0.23
C PHE A 389 -19.07 13.31 -1.40
N PHE A 390 -19.23 12.02 -1.11
CA PHE A 390 -19.67 11.05 -2.12
C PHE A 390 -21.13 11.32 -2.49
N ILE A 391 -21.36 11.60 -3.76
CA ILE A 391 -22.69 11.83 -4.32
C ILE A 391 -23.25 10.59 -5.04
N THR A 392 -22.40 9.60 -5.30
CA THR A 392 -22.79 8.31 -5.87
C THR A 392 -22.07 7.16 -5.18
N ASN A 393 -22.67 5.97 -5.17
CA ASN A 393 -22.06 4.78 -4.53
C ASN A 393 -20.82 4.26 -5.27
N ASP A 394 -20.67 4.57 -6.54
CA ASP A 394 -19.53 4.16 -7.38
C ASP A 394 -18.35 5.12 -7.33
N GLY A 395 -18.36 6.11 -6.39
CA GLY A 395 -17.19 6.88 -5.99
C GLY A 395 -17.09 8.31 -6.54
N TRP A 396 -18.15 8.90 -7.08
CA TRP A 396 -18.15 10.33 -7.45
C TRP A 396 -18.18 11.23 -6.22
N ILE A 397 -17.25 12.17 -6.17
CA ILE A 397 -17.06 13.12 -5.06
C ILE A 397 -17.32 14.52 -5.55
N LEU A 398 -18.06 15.28 -4.74
CA LEU A 398 -18.32 16.70 -4.89
C LEU A 398 -17.49 17.48 -3.86
N THR A 399 -16.80 18.54 -4.28
CA THR A 399 -15.99 19.42 -3.43
C THR A 399 -15.93 20.84 -4.01
N SER A 400 -15.31 21.80 -3.29
CA SER A 400 -14.99 23.12 -3.81
C SER A 400 -13.87 23.08 -4.86
N GLU A 401 -13.95 23.93 -5.90
CA GLU A 401 -12.85 24.13 -6.84
C GLU A 401 -11.73 25.04 -6.31
N ASP A 402 -12.03 25.88 -5.36
CA ASP A 402 -11.18 27.01 -4.94
C ASP A 402 -9.75 26.67 -4.58
N GLN A 403 -9.51 25.42 -4.20
CA GLN A 403 -8.22 24.94 -3.75
C GLN A 403 -7.45 24.14 -4.81
N PHE A 404 -8.09 23.85 -5.95
CA PHE A 404 -7.43 23.17 -7.05
C PHE A 404 -6.60 24.16 -7.88
N GLN A 405 -5.32 23.87 -8.03
CA GLN A 405 -4.47 24.59 -8.96
C GLN A 405 -4.74 24.07 -10.38
N ILE A 406 -5.55 24.80 -11.12
CA ILE A 406 -6.01 24.43 -12.45
C ILE A 406 -5.21 25.17 -13.51
N ASP A 407 -4.71 24.43 -14.48
CA ASP A 407 -4.12 25.00 -15.69
C ASP A 407 -5.23 25.71 -16.51
N PRO A 408 -5.13 27.02 -16.71
CA PRO A 408 -6.19 27.80 -17.39
C PRO A 408 -6.40 27.36 -18.86
N ASN A 409 -5.41 26.77 -19.51
CA ASN A 409 -5.48 26.35 -20.90
C ASN A 409 -6.09 24.95 -21.07
N THR A 410 -5.70 24.01 -20.22
CA THR A 410 -6.12 22.61 -20.29
C THR A 410 -7.34 22.29 -19.45
N LYS A 411 -7.69 23.16 -18.49
CA LYS A 411 -8.76 22.94 -17.49
C LYS A 411 -8.57 21.68 -16.65
N LYS A 412 -7.32 21.22 -16.53
CA LYS A 412 -6.91 20.07 -15.71
C LYS A 412 -6.07 20.54 -14.53
N LEU A 413 -5.85 19.66 -13.57
CA LEU A 413 -4.94 19.90 -12.46
C LEU A 413 -3.56 20.31 -13.03
N ALA A 414 -2.97 21.36 -12.48
CA ALA A 414 -1.66 21.86 -12.91
C ALA A 414 -0.58 20.78 -12.72
N ILE A 415 0.43 20.80 -13.60
CA ILE A 415 1.57 19.86 -13.49
C ILE A 415 2.28 20.11 -12.16
N GLY A 416 2.65 19.04 -11.46
CA GLY A 416 3.29 19.10 -10.14
C GLY A 416 2.30 19.15 -8.98
N TYR A 417 1.03 18.84 -9.22
CA TYR A 417 0.02 18.68 -8.17
C TYR A 417 -0.58 17.28 -8.20
N SER A 418 -0.84 16.72 -7.04
CA SER A 418 -1.57 15.47 -6.85
C SER A 418 -2.71 15.64 -5.85
N VAL A 419 -3.75 14.81 -5.99
CA VAL A 419 -4.94 14.86 -5.13
C VAL A 419 -5.15 13.52 -4.46
N MET A 420 -5.38 13.54 -3.17
CA MET A 420 -5.68 12.39 -2.34
C MET A 420 -7.01 12.58 -1.63
N VAL A 421 -7.85 11.57 -1.65
CA VAL A 421 -9.10 11.53 -0.88
C VAL A 421 -8.92 10.68 0.36
N VAL A 422 -9.18 11.24 1.52
CA VAL A 422 -9.13 10.53 2.80
C VAL A 422 -10.54 10.33 3.33
N THR A 423 -10.88 9.10 3.66
CA THR A 423 -12.18 8.70 4.20
C THR A 423 -11.98 7.86 5.45
N GLN A 424 -13.05 7.53 6.15
CA GLN A 424 -12.98 6.54 7.24
C GLN A 424 -12.50 5.15 6.74
N ALA A 425 -12.74 4.82 5.48
CA ALA A 425 -12.30 3.58 4.85
C ALA A 425 -10.83 3.61 4.39
N GLY A 426 -10.17 4.77 4.34
CA GLY A 426 -8.76 4.95 3.98
C GLY A 426 -8.50 6.11 3.02
N SER A 427 -7.29 6.13 2.44
CA SER A 427 -6.83 7.16 1.52
C SER A 427 -6.78 6.63 0.09
N PHE A 428 -7.25 7.42 -0.87
CA PHE A 428 -7.41 7.07 -2.27
C PHE A 428 -6.81 8.15 -3.17
N PRO A 429 -5.83 7.85 -4.01
CA PRO A 429 -5.33 8.81 -4.98
C PRO A 429 -6.39 9.08 -6.05
N VAL A 430 -6.51 10.34 -6.48
CA VAL A 430 -7.37 10.73 -7.58
C VAL A 430 -6.59 10.56 -8.88
N THR A 431 -7.01 9.59 -9.68
CA THR A 431 -6.42 9.27 -10.98
C THR A 431 -7.34 9.61 -12.14
N SER A 432 -8.61 9.93 -11.84
CA SER A 432 -9.63 10.33 -12.81
C SER A 432 -9.46 11.79 -13.24
N GLU A 433 -10.13 12.16 -14.32
CA GLU A 433 -10.28 13.56 -14.70
C GLU A 433 -11.08 14.31 -13.64
N ILE A 434 -10.63 15.53 -13.29
CA ILE A 434 -11.34 16.44 -12.41
C ILE A 434 -12.18 17.36 -13.28
N VAL A 435 -13.50 17.29 -13.13
CA VAL A 435 -14.44 18.12 -13.87
C VAL A 435 -14.80 19.33 -13.00
N ILE A 436 -14.58 20.53 -13.53
CA ILE A 436 -14.69 21.78 -12.78
C ILE A 436 -15.77 22.65 -13.35
N ASP A 437 -16.58 23.23 -12.47
CA ASP A 437 -17.50 24.34 -12.76
C ASP A 437 -17.01 25.63 -12.10
N SER A 438 -16.18 26.38 -12.83
CA SER A 438 -15.64 27.67 -12.34
C SER A 438 -16.68 28.78 -12.24
N GLN A 439 -17.88 28.62 -12.81
CA GLN A 439 -18.97 29.57 -12.66
C GLN A 439 -19.62 29.47 -11.27
N HIS A 440 -19.72 28.24 -10.76
CA HIS A 440 -20.36 27.94 -9.47
C HIS A 440 -19.39 27.45 -8.42
N HIS A 441 -18.08 27.49 -8.70
CA HIS A 441 -16.97 27.19 -7.77
C HIS A 441 -16.96 25.78 -7.16
N PHE A 442 -17.32 24.75 -7.92
CA PHE A 442 -17.21 23.38 -7.46
C PHE A 442 -16.45 22.46 -8.42
N ALA A 443 -15.93 21.38 -7.89
CA ALA A 443 -15.24 20.32 -8.63
C ALA A 443 -15.87 18.96 -8.33
N VAL A 444 -15.89 18.09 -9.33
CA VAL A 444 -16.24 16.69 -9.17
C VAL A 444 -15.19 15.79 -9.82
N PHE A 445 -14.94 14.67 -9.20
CA PHE A 445 -14.05 13.64 -9.72
C PHE A 445 -14.44 12.27 -9.14
N LYS A 446 -13.89 11.22 -9.70
CA LYS A 446 -14.22 9.85 -9.32
C LYS A 446 -13.02 9.16 -8.71
N ILE A 447 -13.24 8.40 -7.65
CA ILE A 447 -12.32 7.37 -7.16
C ILE A 447 -12.98 6.01 -7.26
N ASP A 448 -12.19 4.97 -7.52
CA ASP A 448 -12.72 3.62 -7.68
C ASP A 448 -13.07 2.99 -6.34
N GLY A 449 -14.29 2.48 -6.22
CA GLY A 449 -14.74 1.80 -5.02
C GLY A 449 -16.26 1.74 -4.91
N ASN A 450 -16.73 1.17 -3.80
CA ASN A 450 -18.14 1.19 -3.42
C ASN A 450 -18.25 1.94 -2.08
N PHE A 451 -18.90 3.09 -2.10
CA PHE A 451 -18.97 4.02 -0.98
C PHE A 451 -20.41 4.28 -0.58
N ALA A 452 -20.63 4.61 0.70
CA ALA A 452 -21.88 5.24 1.09
C ALA A 452 -21.94 6.63 0.43
N SER A 453 -23.09 7.06 -0.04
CA SER A 453 -23.27 8.32 -0.74
C SER A 453 -24.48 9.10 -0.25
N LEU A 454 -24.42 10.40 -0.47
CA LEU A 454 -25.53 11.34 -0.34
C LEU A 454 -25.94 11.76 -1.75
N PRO A 455 -26.85 11.02 -2.41
CA PRO A 455 -27.25 11.35 -3.77
C PRO A 455 -27.87 12.76 -3.81
N LEU A 456 -27.62 13.47 -4.90
CA LEU A 456 -28.17 14.80 -5.10
C LEU A 456 -29.70 14.73 -5.21
N ALA A 457 -30.42 15.63 -4.53
CA ALA A 457 -31.87 15.69 -4.60
C ALA A 457 -32.34 16.05 -6.04
N PRO A 458 -33.37 15.38 -6.57
CA PRO A 458 -33.92 15.70 -7.87
C PRO A 458 -34.65 17.04 -7.87
N ASP A 459 -35.01 17.54 -9.07
CA ASP A 459 -35.46 18.91 -9.43
C ASP A 459 -36.74 19.47 -8.73
N HIS A 460 -37.03 19.14 -7.49
CA HIS A 460 -38.06 19.81 -6.69
C HIS A 460 -37.49 20.38 -5.37
N PRO A 461 -36.56 21.35 -5.44
CA PRO A 461 -35.91 21.87 -4.24
C PRO A 461 -36.86 22.72 -3.37
N GLU A 462 -37.95 23.24 -3.93
CA GLU A 462 -38.91 24.08 -3.18
C GLU A 462 -39.71 23.31 -2.13
N ALA A 463 -39.92 22.01 -2.32
CA ALA A 463 -40.63 21.17 -1.37
C ALA A 463 -39.80 20.86 -0.11
N ASP A 464 -38.47 20.86 -0.21
CA ASP A 464 -37.56 20.49 0.88
C ASP A 464 -36.95 21.70 1.60
N VAL A 465 -36.92 22.88 0.98
CA VAL A 465 -36.44 24.14 1.57
C VAL A 465 -37.65 24.98 2.00
N SER A 466 -38.55 24.44 2.81
CA SER A 466 -39.71 25.19 3.33
C SER A 466 -39.27 26.09 4.48
N PRO A 467 -39.67 27.38 4.48
CA PRO A 467 -39.41 28.26 5.61
C PRO A 467 -39.97 27.68 6.91
N GLY A 468 -39.12 27.66 7.94
CA GLY A 468 -39.47 27.13 9.27
C GLY A 468 -39.16 25.67 9.53
N LYS A 469 -38.69 24.89 8.53
CA LYS A 469 -38.20 23.53 8.73
C LYS A 469 -36.68 23.56 8.92
N LEU A 470 -36.18 22.93 10.01
CA LEU A 470 -34.73 22.84 10.25
C LEU A 470 -34.06 21.95 9.21
N MET A 471 -32.91 22.38 8.72
CA MET A 471 -32.01 21.62 7.85
C MET A 471 -30.71 21.34 8.55
N ASP A 472 -30.15 20.18 8.29
CA ASP A 472 -28.83 19.80 8.76
C ASP A 472 -27.80 20.06 7.63
N ALA A 473 -26.64 20.59 8.03
CA ALA A 473 -25.47 20.71 7.16
C ALA A 473 -24.26 20.08 7.84
N VAL A 474 -23.42 19.41 7.06
CA VAL A 474 -22.25 18.69 7.54
C VAL A 474 -20.99 19.21 6.86
N THR A 475 -19.91 19.27 7.60
CA THR A 475 -18.56 19.45 7.06
C THR A 475 -17.67 18.30 7.50
N VAL A 476 -16.45 18.24 7.00
CA VAL A 476 -15.44 17.26 7.38
C VAL A 476 -14.27 17.99 8.00
N ASP A 477 -13.90 17.57 9.21
CA ASP A 477 -12.69 18.03 9.87
C ASP A 477 -11.67 16.88 9.89
N TYR A 478 -10.53 17.12 9.26
CA TYR A 478 -9.39 16.21 9.25
C TYR A 478 -8.19 16.91 9.86
N THR A 479 -7.95 16.62 11.13
CA THR A 479 -6.88 17.28 11.90
C THR A 479 -5.50 16.78 11.47
N SER A 480 -4.47 17.58 11.73
CA SER A 480 -3.06 17.23 11.54
C SER A 480 -2.64 15.92 12.22
N ASN A 481 -3.45 15.45 13.15
CA ASN A 481 -3.24 14.23 13.92
C ASN A 481 -3.88 12.98 13.29
N GLY A 482 -4.49 13.09 12.09
CA GLY A 482 -5.17 11.99 11.41
C GLY A 482 -6.54 11.66 11.99
N SER A 483 -7.13 12.57 12.79
CA SER A 483 -8.49 12.43 13.31
C SER A 483 -9.48 12.90 12.24
N PHE A 484 -10.55 12.14 12.04
CA PHE A 484 -11.59 12.40 11.07
C PHE A 484 -12.91 12.58 11.81
N THR A 485 -13.48 13.78 11.76
CA THR A 485 -14.78 14.09 12.36
C THR A 485 -15.69 14.75 11.35
N THR A 486 -17.00 14.64 11.56
CA THR A 486 -18.03 15.22 10.71
C THR A 486 -18.97 16.08 11.57
N PRO A 487 -18.54 17.30 11.94
CA PRO A 487 -19.39 18.24 12.64
C PRO A 487 -20.66 18.54 11.84
N THR A 488 -21.80 18.59 12.52
CA THR A 488 -23.09 18.87 11.92
C THR A 488 -23.65 20.15 12.52
N LEU A 489 -24.07 21.05 11.63
CA LEU A 489 -24.78 22.29 11.96
C LEU A 489 -26.26 22.13 11.64
N GLN A 490 -27.12 22.78 12.41
CA GLN A 490 -28.55 22.81 12.16
C GLN A 490 -29.01 24.25 12.05
N GLY A 491 -29.81 24.54 11.03
CA GLY A 491 -30.28 25.90 10.79
C GLY A 491 -31.60 25.97 10.04
N GLN A 492 -32.13 27.16 9.93
CA GLN A 492 -33.36 27.43 9.16
C GLN A 492 -33.00 27.91 7.75
N PRO A 493 -33.52 27.28 6.69
CA PRO A 493 -33.29 27.70 5.32
C PRO A 493 -34.10 28.98 5.01
N GLU A 494 -33.43 29.95 4.38
CA GLU A 494 -34.03 31.14 3.86
C GLU A 494 -33.75 31.28 2.35
N PRO A 495 -34.76 31.55 1.52
CA PRO A 495 -34.53 31.83 0.10
C PRO A 495 -33.84 33.20 -0.07
N ILE A 496 -32.87 33.27 -0.98
CA ILE A 496 -32.24 34.54 -1.32
C ILE A 496 -33.24 35.34 -2.20
N LYS A 497 -33.55 36.56 -1.79
CA LYS A 497 -34.56 37.41 -2.45
C LYS A 497 -34.06 38.13 -3.71
N ASP A 498 -32.77 38.00 -4.01
CA ASP A 498 -32.15 38.64 -5.18
C ASP A 498 -32.42 37.80 -6.44
N GLN A 499 -32.98 38.42 -7.49
CA GLN A 499 -33.34 37.76 -8.76
C GLN A 499 -32.13 37.12 -9.46
N ASP A 500 -30.93 37.68 -9.29
CA ASP A 500 -29.70 37.14 -9.90
C ASP A 500 -29.08 35.95 -9.12
N GLN A 501 -29.65 35.60 -7.96
CA GLN A 501 -29.11 34.54 -7.07
C GLN A 501 -30.11 33.40 -6.79
N THR A 502 -31.06 33.15 -7.71
CA THR A 502 -32.07 32.07 -7.57
C THR A 502 -31.46 30.66 -7.46
N ASN A 503 -30.16 30.51 -7.85
CA ASN A 503 -29.44 29.27 -7.78
C ASN A 503 -28.98 28.89 -6.36
N TYR A 504 -29.17 29.78 -5.38
CA TYR A 504 -28.66 29.64 -4.02
C TYR A 504 -29.80 29.71 -2.98
N PHE A 505 -29.53 29.25 -1.78
CA PHE A 505 -30.28 29.52 -0.56
C PHE A 505 -29.33 29.79 0.59
N THR A 506 -29.80 30.38 1.68
CA THR A 506 -29.01 30.60 2.89
C THR A 506 -29.51 29.74 4.04
N LEU A 507 -28.60 29.31 4.94
CA LEU A 507 -28.92 28.62 6.16
C LEU A 507 -28.45 29.48 7.34
N LEU A 508 -29.38 29.82 8.26
CA LEU A 508 -29.10 30.50 9.51
C LEU A 508 -28.60 29.48 10.53
N THR A 509 -27.34 29.56 10.95
CA THR A 509 -26.68 28.54 11.77
C THR A 509 -26.23 29.03 13.14
N GLY A 510 -26.33 30.32 13.46
CA GLY A 510 -25.69 30.91 14.65
C GLY A 510 -24.18 31.19 14.42
N GLU A 511 -23.46 31.49 15.50
CA GLU A 511 -22.02 31.80 15.41
C GLU A 511 -21.21 30.62 14.86
N LEU A 512 -20.46 30.85 13.79
CA LEU A 512 -19.58 29.91 13.14
C LEU A 512 -18.13 30.29 13.36
N ASP A 513 -17.31 29.33 13.75
CA ASP A 513 -15.85 29.45 13.72
C ASP A 513 -15.35 29.27 12.28
N LYS A 514 -15.10 30.38 11.59
CA LYS A 514 -14.74 30.44 10.17
C LYS A 514 -13.36 29.89 9.84
N GLU A 515 -12.48 29.78 10.81
CA GLU A 515 -11.08 29.34 10.58
C GLU A 515 -10.96 27.82 10.52
N THR A 516 -11.97 27.08 11.00
CA THR A 516 -11.86 25.63 11.23
C THR A 516 -12.45 24.78 10.11
N TYR A 517 -13.43 25.30 9.33
CA TYR A 517 -14.19 24.47 8.38
C TYR A 517 -14.17 25.02 6.96
N SER A 518 -13.97 24.13 5.97
CA SER A 518 -13.81 24.53 4.56
C SER A 518 -15.14 24.55 3.78
N ASN A 519 -15.91 23.47 3.76
CA ASN A 519 -17.13 23.37 2.97
C ASN A 519 -18.23 22.65 3.74
N PHE A 520 -19.47 22.95 3.44
CA PHE A 520 -20.64 22.30 4.03
C PHE A 520 -21.54 21.71 2.96
N LEU A 521 -22.07 20.52 3.21
CA LEU A 521 -23.11 19.90 2.43
C LEU A 521 -24.42 19.90 3.24
N SER A 522 -25.48 20.51 2.74
CA SER A 522 -26.83 20.39 3.31
C SER A 522 -27.53 19.14 2.78
N TYR A 523 -28.35 18.51 3.61
CA TYR A 523 -29.08 17.29 3.24
C TYR A 523 -30.48 17.25 3.86
N ASN A 524 -31.38 16.49 3.23
CA ASN A 524 -32.75 16.30 3.71
C ASN A 524 -32.91 15.01 4.55
N ALA A 525 -34.10 14.80 5.11
CA ALA A 525 -34.43 13.62 5.93
C ALA A 525 -34.32 12.28 5.18
N LEU A 526 -34.29 12.29 3.85
CA LEU A 526 -34.07 11.08 3.02
C LEU A 526 -32.58 10.79 2.77
N GLY A 527 -31.68 11.61 3.33
CA GLY A 527 -30.23 11.48 3.11
C GLY A 527 -29.79 11.88 1.71
N GLN A 528 -30.50 12.80 1.07
CA GLN A 528 -30.15 13.38 -0.22
C GLN A 528 -29.50 14.74 -0.02
N ALA A 529 -28.43 15.04 -0.75
CA ALA A 529 -27.77 16.33 -0.72
C ALA A 529 -28.66 17.40 -1.39
N THR A 530 -28.93 18.49 -0.71
CA THR A 530 -29.79 19.59 -1.19
C THR A 530 -29.00 20.81 -1.62
N GLY A 531 -27.75 20.97 -1.16
CA GLY A 531 -26.88 22.06 -1.57
C GLY A 531 -25.45 21.93 -1.04
N LEU A 532 -24.54 22.66 -1.68
CA LEU A 532 -23.12 22.77 -1.29
C LEU A 532 -22.83 24.24 -0.93
N ALA A 533 -22.35 24.49 0.29
CA ALA A 533 -21.82 25.78 0.69
C ALA A 533 -20.29 25.81 0.51
N LEU A 534 -19.83 26.86 -0.13
CA LEU A 534 -18.42 27.10 -0.40
C LEU A 534 -17.87 28.14 0.57
N ASN A 535 -16.62 27.98 0.97
CA ASN A 535 -16.00 28.83 1.99
C ASN A 535 -16.01 30.35 1.63
N LYS A 536 -16.00 30.69 0.34
CA LYS A 536 -16.04 32.07 -0.15
C LYS A 536 -17.42 32.75 -0.08
N ASP A 537 -18.49 31.97 0.03
CA ASP A 537 -19.86 32.47 -0.03
C ASP A 537 -20.41 32.86 1.34
N GLN A 538 -19.58 32.91 2.37
CA GLN A 538 -20.00 33.29 3.73
C GLN A 538 -20.31 34.78 3.80
N THR A 539 -21.60 35.12 3.77
CA THR A 539 -22.09 36.50 3.79
C THR A 539 -22.09 37.14 5.18
N SER A 540 -22.08 36.30 6.25
CA SER A 540 -22.00 36.73 7.66
C SER A 540 -21.58 35.58 8.55
N ASN A 541 -21.25 35.85 9.83
CA ASN A 541 -20.90 34.84 10.83
C ASN A 541 -22.04 33.88 11.17
N GLU A 542 -23.27 34.20 10.77
CA GLU A 542 -24.50 33.48 11.15
C GLU A 542 -25.18 32.81 9.95
N LYS A 543 -24.74 33.07 8.72
CA LYS A 543 -25.38 32.59 7.49
C LYS A 543 -24.40 31.89 6.58
N LEU A 544 -24.75 30.68 6.15
CA LEU A 544 -24.07 29.94 5.08
C LEU A 544 -24.90 30.00 3.81
N LYS A 545 -24.27 30.32 2.68
CA LYS A 545 -24.88 30.33 1.35
C LYS A 545 -24.61 29.01 0.65
N PHE A 546 -25.64 28.32 0.20
CA PHE A 546 -25.60 27.03 -0.45
C PHE A 546 -25.98 27.11 -1.93
N LEU A 547 -25.16 26.54 -2.80
CA LEU A 547 -25.53 26.28 -4.19
C LEU A 547 -26.52 25.11 -4.24
N LYS A 548 -27.66 25.27 -4.91
CA LYS A 548 -28.71 24.26 -4.99
C LYS A 548 -28.23 23.00 -5.73
N SER A 549 -28.63 21.83 -5.27
CA SER A 549 -28.31 20.53 -5.89
C SER A 549 -28.79 20.42 -7.33
N SER A 550 -29.90 21.10 -7.71
CA SER A 550 -30.41 21.15 -9.08
C SER A 550 -29.41 21.73 -10.09
N ILE A 551 -28.62 22.73 -9.67
CA ILE A 551 -27.58 23.35 -10.50
C ILE A 551 -26.44 22.38 -10.70
N ILE A 552 -26.01 21.74 -9.61
CA ILE A 552 -24.95 20.70 -9.63
C ILE A 552 -25.37 19.53 -10.54
N LEU A 553 -26.62 19.07 -10.41
CA LEU A 553 -27.18 18.01 -11.25
C LEU A 553 -27.23 18.40 -12.74
N GLY A 554 -27.66 19.63 -13.04
CA GLY A 554 -27.71 20.15 -14.41
C GLY A 554 -26.32 20.14 -15.07
N PHE A 555 -25.29 20.57 -14.34
CA PHE A 555 -23.92 20.56 -14.80
C PHE A 555 -23.42 19.11 -15.04
N LEU A 556 -23.66 18.20 -14.10
CA LEU A 556 -23.21 16.81 -14.19
C LEU A 556 -23.89 16.05 -15.32
N LYS A 557 -25.19 16.21 -15.53
CA LYS A 557 -25.91 15.64 -16.68
C LYS A 557 -25.27 16.02 -18.01
N ASN A 558 -24.83 17.27 -18.14
CA ASN A 558 -24.23 17.79 -19.36
C ASN A 558 -22.76 17.33 -19.56
N LYS A 559 -22.00 17.10 -18.49
CA LYS A 559 -20.56 16.82 -18.56
C LYS A 559 -20.21 15.35 -18.37
N VAL A 560 -20.96 14.61 -17.56
CA VAL A 560 -20.63 13.25 -17.12
C VAL A 560 -21.63 12.21 -17.65
N GLY A 561 -22.84 12.62 -18.04
CA GLY A 561 -23.88 11.77 -18.64
C GLY A 561 -25.05 11.45 -17.72
N ASN A 562 -26.17 11.05 -18.33
CA ASN A 562 -27.45 10.82 -17.62
C ASN A 562 -27.49 9.54 -16.77
N ASP A 563 -26.59 8.57 -17.01
CA ASP A 563 -26.69 7.24 -16.40
C ASP A 563 -26.25 7.21 -14.92
N LEU A 564 -25.57 8.24 -14.46
CA LEU A 564 -25.03 8.33 -13.09
C LEU A 564 -26.10 8.51 -12.00
N PHE A 565 -27.32 8.91 -12.35
CA PHE A 565 -28.32 9.38 -11.38
C PHE A 565 -29.59 8.50 -11.31
N GLN A 566 -29.57 7.32 -11.89
CA GLN A 566 -30.73 6.42 -11.94
C GLN A 566 -31.04 5.69 -10.62
N ASN A 567 -30.12 5.69 -9.65
CA ASN A 567 -30.30 5.04 -8.35
C ASN A 567 -30.75 6.03 -7.28
N THR A 568 -31.98 6.53 -7.38
CA THR A 568 -32.62 7.23 -6.25
C THR A 568 -32.99 6.20 -5.17
N PRO A 569 -32.67 6.46 -3.89
CA PRO A 569 -33.07 5.58 -2.81
C PRO A 569 -34.60 5.48 -2.74
N THR A 570 -35.10 4.25 -2.59
CA THR A 570 -36.50 3.96 -2.33
C THR A 570 -36.97 4.65 -1.04
N LYS A 571 -38.21 5.13 -1.10
CA LYS A 571 -39.02 5.81 -0.08
C LYS A 571 -39.04 5.16 1.32
N ASN A 572 -37.98 5.20 2.08
CA ASN A 572 -38.07 4.93 3.52
C ASN A 572 -37.34 6.05 4.25
N ASP A 573 -38.08 6.75 5.12
CA ASP A 573 -37.49 7.72 6.04
C ASP A 573 -36.40 7.03 6.87
N LEU A 574 -35.18 7.52 6.77
CA LEU A 574 -34.07 7.05 7.58
C LEU A 574 -34.27 7.52 9.03
N THR A 575 -33.91 6.68 10.00
CA THR A 575 -33.83 7.17 11.38
C THR A 575 -32.72 8.23 11.48
N LYS A 576 -32.80 9.10 12.49
CA LYS A 576 -31.78 10.14 12.72
C LYS A 576 -30.36 9.53 12.88
N GLU A 577 -30.26 8.34 13.47
CA GLU A 577 -29.00 7.62 13.67
C GLU A 577 -28.49 7.01 12.35
N ASP A 578 -29.39 6.41 11.54
CA ASP A 578 -29.03 5.87 10.22
C ASP A 578 -28.56 7.00 9.28
N LEU A 579 -29.23 8.15 9.32
CA LEU A 579 -28.87 9.32 8.54
C LEU A 579 -27.49 9.84 8.93
N LYS A 580 -27.20 9.98 10.24
CA LYS A 580 -25.90 10.39 10.75
C LYS A 580 -24.80 9.42 10.34
N ASN A 581 -25.04 8.12 10.44
CA ASN A 581 -24.07 7.11 10.03
C ASN A 581 -23.80 7.17 8.53
N ARG A 582 -24.84 7.38 7.71
CA ARG A 582 -24.71 7.50 6.27
C ARG A 582 -23.90 8.74 5.88
N VAL A 583 -24.19 9.89 6.49
CA VAL A 583 -23.44 11.14 6.28
C VAL A 583 -21.97 10.97 6.63
N ASN A 584 -21.67 10.37 7.79
CA ASN A 584 -20.30 10.12 8.22
C ASN A 584 -19.54 9.22 7.22
N GLN A 585 -20.19 8.20 6.67
CA GLN A 585 -19.60 7.29 5.69
C GLN A 585 -19.45 7.92 4.30
N ALA A 586 -20.32 8.85 3.94
CA ALA A 586 -20.30 9.55 2.66
C ALA A 586 -19.35 10.76 2.65
N SER A 587 -18.77 11.11 3.79
CA SER A 587 -17.87 12.26 3.94
C SER A 587 -16.42 11.89 3.68
N ALA A 588 -15.67 12.81 3.07
CA ALA A 588 -14.26 12.65 2.73
C ALA A 588 -13.48 13.95 2.94
N THR A 589 -12.18 13.84 3.14
CA THR A 589 -11.24 14.98 3.06
C THR A 589 -10.45 14.88 1.77
N VAL A 590 -10.38 15.98 1.04
CA VAL A 590 -9.62 16.11 -0.19
C VAL A 590 -8.33 16.86 0.13
N LEU A 591 -7.19 16.19 -0.04
CA LEU A 591 -5.86 16.72 0.20
C LEU A 591 -5.17 16.98 -1.14
N ILE A 592 -4.64 18.16 -1.32
CA ILE A 592 -3.93 18.56 -2.53
C ILE A 592 -2.46 18.78 -2.16
N TYR A 593 -1.58 18.07 -2.85
CA TYR A 593 -0.13 18.14 -2.66
C TYR A 593 0.52 18.79 -3.86
N LYS A 594 1.55 19.58 -3.59
CA LYS A 594 2.51 20.01 -4.60
C LYS A 594 3.65 19.01 -4.62
N GLU A 595 3.93 18.42 -5.80
CA GLU A 595 5.02 17.45 -6.00
C GLU A 595 6.39 18.13 -6.15
#